data_6bbf4d03a487a30220bd94a2d23b23ef
#
_entry.id   6bbf4d03a487a30220bd94a2d23b23ef
#
_cell.length_a   1.000
_cell.length_b   1.000
_cell.length_c   1.000
_cell.angle_alpha   90.00
_cell.angle_beta   90.00
_cell.angle_gamma   90.00
#
_symmetry.space_group_name_H-M   'P 1'
#
loop_
_entity.id
_entity.type
_entity.pdbx_description
1 polymer ?
#
loop_
_entity_poly.entity_id
_entity_poly.type
_entity_poly.pdbx_seq_one_letter_code
_entity_poly.pdbx_strand_id
1 'polypeptide(L)' 'MEYGITIYCEDSDLKTLVGSKIHEQLRGNPDYIDSRIVLDIHSYESRVCIYIQYGTEIPSCLEMSNIDKIVKECKEELK' A
#
# COMPACT_ATOMS: atom_id res chain seq x y z
N MET A 1 13.86 -11.25 -8.26
CA MET A 1 12.44 -11.46 -8.59
C MET A 1 11.62 -10.45 -7.82
N GLU A 2 10.69 -9.81 -8.48
CA GLU A 2 9.85 -8.81 -7.83
C GLU A 2 8.55 -9.44 -7.36
N TYR A 3 8.03 -8.92 -6.27
CA TYR A 3 6.75 -9.31 -5.71
C TYR A 3 5.84 -8.09 -5.67
N GLY A 4 4.62 -8.23 -6.11
CA GLY A 4 3.68 -7.13 -6.19
C GLY A 4 2.37 -7.41 -5.44
N ILE A 5 1.85 -6.36 -4.81
CA ILE A 5 0.53 -6.38 -4.16
C ILE A 5 -0.31 -5.31 -4.85
N THR A 6 -1.52 -5.68 -5.27
CA THR A 6 -2.47 -4.74 -5.87
C THR A 6 -3.72 -4.67 -5.00
N ILE A 7 -4.08 -3.46 -4.58
CA ILE A 7 -5.28 -3.20 -3.79
C ILE A 7 -6.25 -2.42 -4.67
N TYR A 8 -7.41 -3.00 -4.96
CA TYR A 8 -8.44 -2.35 -5.76
C TYR A 8 -9.33 -1.49 -4.86
N CYS A 9 -9.51 -0.24 -5.27
CA CYS A 9 -10.33 0.74 -4.55
C CYS A 9 -11.31 1.35 -5.55
N GLU A 10 -12.61 1.23 -5.28
CA GLU A 10 -13.68 1.71 -6.18
C GLU A 10 -13.74 3.24 -6.29
N ASP A 11 -13.24 3.92 -5.29
CA ASP A 11 -13.36 5.36 -5.11
C ASP A 11 -11.96 5.98 -5.11
N SER A 12 -11.77 7.10 -5.80
CA SER A 12 -10.48 7.79 -5.83
C SER A 12 -10.08 8.33 -4.45
N ASP A 13 -11.04 8.75 -3.65
CA ASP A 13 -10.78 9.20 -2.27
C ASP A 13 -10.31 8.03 -1.41
N LEU A 14 -10.93 6.87 -1.55
CA LEU A 14 -10.51 5.65 -0.88
C LEU A 14 -9.09 5.26 -1.28
N LYS A 15 -8.79 5.28 -2.57
CA LYS A 15 -7.45 4.99 -3.10
C LYS A 15 -6.41 5.92 -2.47
N THR A 16 -6.67 7.20 -2.46
CA THR A 16 -5.76 8.21 -1.91
C THR A 16 -5.53 7.99 -0.41
N LEU A 17 -6.59 7.72 0.33
CA LEU A 17 -6.50 7.49 1.77
C LEU A 17 -5.76 6.20 2.10
N VAL A 18 -6.05 5.11 1.39
CA VAL A 18 -5.34 3.83 1.56
C VAL A 18 -3.85 4.00 1.26
N GLY A 19 -3.52 4.65 0.16
CA GLY A 19 -2.14 4.94 -0.21
C GLY A 19 -1.42 5.76 0.84
N SER A 20 -2.06 6.80 1.37
CA SER A 20 -1.49 7.64 2.42
C SER A 20 -1.22 6.85 3.70
N LYS A 21 -2.15 6.00 4.13
CA LYS A 21 -1.97 5.18 5.34
C LYS A 21 -0.86 4.16 5.18
N ILE A 22 -0.76 3.52 4.02
CA ILE A 22 0.33 2.59 3.74
C ILE A 22 1.67 3.31 3.71
N HIS A 23 1.74 4.46 3.07
CA HIS A 23 2.94 5.29 3.02
C HIS A 23 3.41 5.65 4.45
N GLU A 24 2.48 6.05 5.30
CA GLU A 24 2.77 6.41 6.67
C GLU A 24 3.35 5.23 7.47
N GLN A 25 2.79 4.04 7.28
CA GLN A 25 3.31 2.83 7.92
C GLN A 25 4.67 2.38 7.38
N LEU A 26 4.94 2.65 6.12
CA LEU A 26 6.24 2.37 5.49
C LEU A 26 7.30 3.40 5.84
N ARG A 27 6.89 4.57 6.29
CA ARG A 27 7.79 5.66 6.64
C ARG A 27 8.75 5.22 7.73
N GLY A 28 10.04 5.37 7.48
CA GLY A 28 11.06 4.91 8.40
C GLY A 28 11.55 3.48 8.15
N ASN A 29 10.88 2.74 7.26
CA ASN A 29 11.38 1.44 6.84
C ASN A 29 12.58 1.65 5.90
N PRO A 30 13.78 1.07 6.21
CA PRO A 30 14.97 1.27 5.36
C PRO A 30 14.78 0.81 3.93
N ASP A 31 14.05 -0.29 3.72
CA ASP A 31 13.81 -0.83 2.38
C ASP A 31 12.94 0.11 1.54
N TYR A 32 12.03 0.83 2.17
CA TYR A 32 11.22 1.84 1.50
C TYR A 32 12.07 3.05 1.11
N ILE A 33 12.92 3.51 2.04
CA ILE A 33 13.83 4.65 1.79
C ILE A 33 14.83 4.30 0.68
N ASP A 34 15.33 3.07 0.65
CA ASP A 34 16.26 2.58 -0.37
C ASP A 34 15.58 2.19 -1.68
N SER A 35 14.29 2.44 -1.82
CA SER A 35 13.49 2.14 -3.02
C SER A 35 13.36 0.64 -3.33
N ARG A 36 13.54 -0.21 -2.34
CA ARG A 36 13.28 -1.66 -2.48
C ARG A 36 11.80 -1.99 -2.34
N ILE A 37 11.05 -1.06 -1.76
CA ILE A 37 9.59 -1.11 -1.70
C ILE A 37 9.08 0.16 -2.38
N VAL A 38 8.29 -0.01 -3.43
CA VAL A 38 7.74 1.11 -4.20
C VAL A 38 6.23 1.13 -4.04
N LEU A 39 5.70 2.25 -3.57
CA LEU A 39 4.27 2.51 -3.50
C LEU A 39 3.87 3.34 -4.72
N ASP A 40 3.01 2.80 -5.56
CA ASP A 40 2.55 3.46 -6.77
C ASP A 40 1.04 3.59 -6.74
N ILE A 41 0.54 4.82 -6.88
CA ILE A 41 -0.89 5.12 -6.87
C ILE A 41 -1.26 5.59 -8.28
N HIS A 42 -1.98 4.75 -9.03
CA HIS A 42 -2.37 5.04 -10.40
C HIS A 42 -3.56 5.99 -10.44
N SER A 43 -3.38 7.11 -11.17
CA SER A 43 -4.42 8.15 -11.30
C SER A 43 -5.64 7.69 -12.09
N TYR A 44 -5.40 6.85 -13.11
CA TYR A 44 -6.46 6.43 -14.03
C TYR A 44 -7.12 5.11 -13.66
N GLU A 45 -6.60 4.43 -12.67
CA GLU A 45 -7.09 3.14 -12.25
C GLU A 45 -7.38 3.19 -10.74
N SER A 46 -8.45 2.54 -10.34
CA SER A 46 -8.84 2.50 -8.92
C SER A 46 -8.02 1.43 -8.20
N ARG A 47 -6.71 1.66 -8.11
CA ARG A 47 -5.82 0.71 -7.45
C ARG A 47 -4.60 1.36 -6.81
N VAL A 48 -4.10 0.70 -5.79
CA VAL A 48 -2.82 0.99 -5.15
C VAL A 48 -1.91 -0.21 -5.40
N CYS A 49 -0.76 0.01 -5.99
CA CYS A 49 0.21 -1.04 -6.29
C CYS A 49 1.44 -0.88 -5.40
N ILE A 50 1.88 -1.98 -4.81
CA ILE A 50 3.07 -2.03 -3.96
C ILE A 50 4.01 -3.06 -4.59
N TYR A 51 5.23 -2.66 -4.90
CA TYR A 51 6.25 -3.53 -5.48
C TYR A 51 7.38 -3.74 -4.48
N ILE A 52 7.77 -4.98 -4.28
CA ILE A 52 8.83 -5.38 -3.37
C ILE A 52 9.90 -6.11 -4.16
N GLN A 53 11.14 -5.65 -4.08
CA GLN A 53 12.25 -6.27 -4.79
C GLN A 53 12.70 -7.56 -4.11
N TYR A 54 13.34 -8.42 -4.90
CA TYR A 54 13.89 -9.67 -4.43
C TYR A 54 14.87 -9.46 -3.27
N GLY A 55 14.77 -10.32 -2.28
CA GLY A 55 15.65 -10.26 -1.10
C GLY A 55 15.14 -9.34 0.02
N THR A 56 14.08 -8.59 -0.23
CA THR A 56 13.46 -7.76 0.80
C THR A 56 12.39 -8.57 1.52
N GLU A 57 12.43 -8.58 2.84
CA GLU A 57 11.36 -9.19 3.63
C GLU A 57 10.10 -8.34 3.56
N ILE A 58 8.95 -9.00 3.51
CA ILE A 58 7.67 -8.29 3.49
C ILE A 58 7.43 -7.70 4.89
N PRO A 59 7.36 -6.35 5.02
CA PRO A 59 7.03 -5.74 6.30
C PRO A 59 5.67 -6.20 6.81
N SER A 60 5.52 -6.28 8.12
CA SER A 60 4.24 -6.70 8.74
C SER A 60 3.07 -5.81 8.32
N CYS A 61 3.32 -4.53 8.05
CA CYS A 61 2.29 -3.61 7.59
C CYS A 61 1.77 -3.94 6.18
N LEU A 62 2.49 -4.75 5.41
CA LEU A 62 2.10 -5.18 4.07
C LEU A 62 1.53 -6.60 4.04
N GLU A 63 1.37 -7.26 5.19
CA GLU A 63 0.67 -8.54 5.26
C GLU A 63 -0.81 -8.33 4.91
N MET A 64 -1.42 -9.31 4.23
CA MET A 64 -2.80 -9.18 3.75
C MET A 64 -3.79 -8.86 4.86
N SER A 65 -3.64 -9.45 6.03
CA SER A 65 -4.51 -9.15 7.17
C SER A 65 -4.46 -7.67 7.58
N ASN A 66 -3.27 -7.08 7.55
CA ASN A 66 -3.09 -5.68 7.89
C ASN A 66 -3.60 -4.75 6.78
N ILE A 67 -3.39 -5.13 5.52
CA ILE A 67 -3.91 -4.38 4.36
C ILE A 67 -5.44 -4.37 4.40
N ASP A 68 -6.07 -5.51 4.65
CA ASP A 68 -7.53 -5.59 4.76
C ASP A 68 -8.06 -4.70 5.88
N LYS A 69 -7.37 -4.64 7.00
CA LYS A 69 -7.70 -3.76 8.12
C LYS A 69 -7.60 -2.30 7.72
N ILE A 70 -6.54 -1.92 7.02
CA ILE A 70 -6.34 -0.53 6.53
C ILE A 70 -7.48 -0.14 5.60
N VAL A 71 -7.81 -0.99 4.64
CA VAL A 71 -8.89 -0.73 3.67
C VAL A 71 -10.22 -0.55 4.40
N LYS A 72 -10.51 -1.41 5.37
CA LYS A 72 -11.74 -1.34 6.16
C LYS A 72 -11.83 -0.04 6.95
N GLU A 73 -10.75 0.36 7.61
CA GLU A 73 -10.67 1.61 8.36
C GLU A 73 -10.89 2.83 7.45
N CYS A 74 -10.28 2.80 6.27
CA CYS A 74 -10.45 3.88 5.28
C CYS A 74 -11.89 3.99 4.80
N LYS A 75 -12.55 2.87 4.55
CA LYS A 75 -13.97 2.86 4.18
C LYS A 75 -14.86 3.46 5.26
N GLU A 76 -14.55 3.19 6.51
CA GLU A 76 -15.31 3.74 7.64
C GLU A 76 -15.09 5.25 7.79
N GLU A 77 -13.89 5.74 7.54
CA GLU A 77 -13.56 7.17 7.60
C GLU A 77 -14.27 7.98 6.49
N LEU A 78 -14.52 7.37 5.34
CA LEU A 78 -15.16 8.04 4.19
C LEU A 78 -16.69 8.00 4.22
N LYS A 79 -17.28 7.38 5.20
CA LYS A 79 -18.73 7.36 5.34
C LYS A 79 -19.26 8.67 5.88
#